data_1e895eff61b7873896bdf51fb0d3f684
#
_entry.id   1e895eff61b7873896bdf51fb0d3f684
#
_cell.length_a   1.000
_cell.length_b   1.000
_cell.length_c   1.000
_cell.angle_alpha   90.00
_cell.angle_beta   90.00
_cell.angle_gamma   90.00
#
_symmetry.space_group_name_H-M   'P 1'
#
loop_
_entity.id
_entity.type
_entity.pdbx_description
1 polymer ?
#
loop_
_entity_poly.entity_id
_entity_poly.type
_entity_poly.pdbx_seq_one_letter_code
_entity_poly.pdbx_strand_id
1 'polypeptide(L)'
;MNRQLLTLLILCLPSATLFSQGTAATFEWTAPKSNPVKSGYKLIAFLDSRQDTSCVGNYSLEPGAKPTKLILKTPIQPQLEAILNAYTDASSGFGAVLFQLKRFSFAETQRTTYTYLSATLYALKDNGYVPLLSLDTTLVIDGPVNFQPALAYASNEVVNNFIGRGIVLAPVDTIVYSYDDVRHIDSVRKRKLKAYNTSAYAEGFYSNYTAFKNQTPDLQGVVKLRSDSSMTVTLHSTEWTEPRGKKHIFAVVYKGVPYIVTHFGYYPLEKQADDFYFSGRLNVVGSAQSPFGLFTGNAAEEDKRNYRVLIDYTNGEFIHLKAPEPAAQ
;
A
#
# COMPACT_ATOMS: atom_id res chain seq x y z
N MET A 1 8.38 -37.23 -77.05
CA MET A 1 8.00 -35.90 -76.56
C MET A 1 7.38 -36.10 -75.16
N ASN A 2 8.22 -36.06 -74.10
CA ASN A 2 7.77 -36.25 -72.76
C ASN A 2 7.82 -34.92 -72.02
N ARG A 3 6.66 -34.39 -71.63
CA ARG A 3 6.53 -33.21 -70.75
C ARG A 3 6.53 -33.71 -69.29
N GLN A 4 7.59 -33.44 -68.58
CA GLN A 4 7.62 -33.59 -67.12
C GLN A 4 6.94 -32.40 -66.50
N LEU A 5 5.87 -32.65 -65.73
CA LEU A 5 5.21 -31.70 -64.87
C LEU A 5 5.98 -31.64 -63.56
N LEU A 6 6.60 -30.52 -63.30
CA LEU A 6 7.27 -30.24 -61.99
C LEU A 6 6.23 -29.68 -61.01
N THR A 7 5.77 -30.50 -60.04
CA THR A 7 4.84 -30.11 -59.08
C THR A 7 5.63 -29.46 -57.91
N LEU A 8 5.51 -28.14 -57.77
CA LEU A 8 6.11 -27.35 -56.65
C LEU A 8 5.25 -27.50 -55.43
N LEU A 9 5.68 -28.30 -54.45
CA LEU A 9 5.04 -28.48 -53.16
C LEU A 9 5.49 -27.35 -52.25
N ILE A 10 4.66 -26.30 -52.06
CA ILE A 10 4.90 -25.24 -51.11
C ILE A 10 4.53 -25.76 -49.72
N LEU A 11 5.52 -26.07 -48.89
CA LEU A 11 5.35 -26.39 -47.49
C LEU A 11 5.02 -25.09 -46.72
N CYS A 12 3.76 -24.85 -46.43
CA CYS A 12 3.36 -23.85 -45.44
C CYS A 12 3.72 -24.38 -44.06
N LEU A 13 4.87 -23.98 -43.54
CA LEU A 13 5.19 -24.14 -42.11
C LEU A 13 4.35 -23.13 -41.30
N PRO A 14 3.49 -23.58 -40.40
CA PRO A 14 2.84 -22.65 -39.46
C PRO A 14 3.95 -22.05 -38.56
N SER A 15 4.17 -20.74 -38.71
CA SER A 15 4.98 -19.97 -37.79
C SER A 15 4.29 -20.04 -36.44
N ALA A 16 4.65 -21.00 -35.59
CA ALA A 16 4.28 -21.01 -34.19
C ALA A 16 4.94 -19.80 -33.55
N THR A 17 4.19 -18.70 -33.44
CA THR A 17 4.57 -17.59 -32.55
C THR A 17 4.61 -18.16 -31.16
N LEU A 18 5.80 -18.50 -30.69
CA LEU A 18 6.07 -18.75 -29.27
C LEU A 18 5.76 -17.45 -28.53
N PHE A 19 4.52 -17.34 -28.03
CA PHE A 19 4.21 -16.39 -26.99
C PHE A 19 5.11 -16.75 -25.81
N SER A 20 6.21 -16.05 -25.66
CA SER A 20 6.98 -16.04 -24.43
C SER A 20 6.03 -15.57 -23.34
N GLN A 21 5.40 -16.49 -22.63
CA GLN A 21 4.72 -16.20 -21.39
C GLN A 21 5.84 -15.76 -20.45
N GLY A 22 5.95 -14.45 -20.22
CA GLY A 22 6.86 -13.92 -19.23
C GLY A 22 6.62 -14.66 -17.92
N THR A 23 7.63 -15.39 -17.46
CA THR A 23 7.55 -16.15 -16.21
C THR A 23 7.27 -15.15 -15.09
N ALA A 24 6.08 -15.27 -14.48
CA ALA A 24 5.75 -14.46 -13.30
C ALA A 24 6.82 -14.67 -12.25
N ALA A 25 7.34 -13.59 -11.66
CA ALA A 25 8.22 -13.73 -10.53
C ALA A 25 7.43 -14.12 -9.30
N THR A 26 8.10 -14.81 -8.39
CA THR A 26 7.48 -15.32 -7.18
C THR A 26 8.10 -14.71 -5.95
N PHE A 27 7.29 -14.53 -4.93
CA PHE A 27 7.65 -14.06 -3.61
C PHE A 27 7.15 -15.05 -2.55
N GLU A 28 7.91 -15.22 -1.47
CA GLU A 28 7.49 -15.92 -0.27
C GLU A 28 8.13 -15.31 0.98
N TRP A 29 7.42 -15.33 2.10
CA TRP A 29 8.01 -15.10 3.40
C TRP A 29 8.71 -16.38 3.88
N THR A 30 9.87 -16.22 4.45
CA THR A 30 10.65 -17.33 4.98
C THR A 30 10.73 -17.21 6.50
N ALA A 31 10.63 -18.33 7.19
CA ALA A 31 10.80 -18.36 8.63
C ALA A 31 12.22 -17.88 9.01
N PRO A 32 12.36 -17.16 10.14
CA PRO A 32 13.67 -16.74 10.63
C PRO A 32 14.48 -17.97 11.08
N LYS A 33 15.77 -17.76 11.29
CA LYS A 33 16.54 -18.73 12.07
C LYS A 33 15.88 -18.89 13.42
N SER A 34 15.72 -20.16 13.87
CA SER A 34 15.04 -20.48 15.12
C SER A 34 15.56 -19.61 16.27
N ASN A 35 14.66 -18.85 16.87
CA ASN A 35 14.89 -18.06 18.08
C ASN A 35 13.67 -18.24 18.99
N PRO A 36 13.51 -19.44 19.58
CA PRO A 36 12.31 -19.80 20.30
C PRO A 36 12.14 -18.96 21.58
N VAL A 37 10.95 -18.45 21.76
CA VAL A 37 10.54 -17.73 22.96
C VAL A 37 9.31 -18.41 23.55
N LYS A 38 9.11 -18.27 24.86
CA LYS A 38 7.88 -18.71 25.49
C LYS A 38 6.73 -17.82 25.02
N SER A 39 5.79 -18.41 24.29
CA SER A 39 4.60 -17.75 23.75
C SER A 39 3.34 -18.26 24.43
N GLY A 40 2.28 -17.45 24.46
CA GLY A 40 0.92 -17.90 24.79
C GLY A 40 0.25 -18.68 23.66
N TYR A 41 0.84 -18.70 22.45
CA TYR A 41 0.16 -19.12 21.23
C TYR A 41 1.03 -20.14 20.46
N LYS A 42 0.37 -21.17 19.93
CA LYS A 42 0.95 -22.19 19.03
C LYS A 42 0.17 -22.35 17.73
N LEU A 43 -0.97 -21.70 17.61
CA LEU A 43 -1.80 -21.75 16.41
C LEU A 43 -1.92 -20.39 15.80
N ILE A 44 -1.82 -20.31 14.47
CA ILE A 44 -2.03 -19.09 13.72
C ILE A 44 -3.01 -19.34 12.59
N ALA A 45 -4.10 -18.59 12.57
CA ALA A 45 -5.04 -18.54 11.46
C ALA A 45 -4.75 -17.31 10.59
N PHE A 46 -5.14 -17.37 9.34
CA PHE A 46 -4.94 -16.30 8.37
C PHE A 46 -6.27 -15.77 7.83
N LEU A 47 -6.38 -14.46 7.76
CA LEU A 47 -7.47 -13.75 7.10
C LEU A 47 -6.87 -12.78 6.07
N ASP A 48 -7.10 -13.07 4.79
CA ASP A 48 -6.73 -12.16 3.71
C ASP A 48 -7.86 -11.11 3.51
N SER A 49 -7.59 -9.89 3.90
CA SER A 49 -8.49 -8.74 3.73
C SER A 49 -8.00 -7.77 2.66
N ARG A 50 -7.02 -8.16 1.83
CA ARG A 50 -6.55 -7.35 0.72
C ARG A 50 -7.63 -7.17 -0.34
N GLN A 51 -7.67 -6.01 -0.98
CA GLN A 51 -8.60 -5.76 -2.10
C GLN A 51 -8.24 -6.59 -3.34
N ASP A 52 -6.95 -6.76 -3.64
CA ASP A 52 -6.46 -7.63 -4.70
C ASP A 52 -5.59 -8.73 -4.10
N THR A 53 -6.07 -9.97 -4.20
CA THR A 53 -5.37 -11.17 -3.73
C THR A 53 -4.68 -11.93 -4.87
N SER A 54 -4.86 -11.50 -6.12
CA SER A 54 -4.34 -12.18 -7.32
C SER A 54 -2.82 -12.04 -7.48
N CYS A 55 -2.25 -11.00 -6.88
CA CYS A 55 -0.81 -10.74 -6.91
C CYS A 55 -0.39 -9.93 -5.68
N VAL A 56 0.91 -9.76 -5.52
CA VAL A 56 1.50 -8.87 -4.51
C VAL A 56 2.17 -7.65 -5.16
N GLY A 57 1.77 -7.33 -6.37
CA GLY A 57 2.25 -6.15 -7.07
C GLY A 57 2.79 -6.44 -8.47
N ASN A 58 3.40 -5.42 -9.03
CA ASN A 58 4.07 -5.50 -10.32
C ASN A 58 5.48 -4.95 -10.18
N TYR A 59 6.41 -5.51 -10.94
CA TYR A 59 7.79 -5.07 -10.98
C TYR A 59 8.33 -5.15 -12.40
N SER A 60 9.36 -4.38 -12.71
CA SER A 60 10.06 -4.43 -13.98
C SER A 60 11.39 -5.16 -13.80
N LEU A 61 11.71 -6.07 -14.72
CA LEU A 61 13.01 -6.77 -14.74
C LEU A 61 14.15 -5.84 -15.13
N GLU A 62 13.86 -4.84 -15.97
CA GLU A 62 14.81 -3.87 -16.47
C GLU A 62 14.13 -2.48 -16.55
N PRO A 63 14.88 -1.39 -16.44
CA PRO A 63 14.34 -0.05 -16.62
C PRO A 63 13.62 0.11 -17.95
N GLY A 64 12.33 0.48 -17.92
CA GLY A 64 11.51 0.64 -19.11
C GLY A 64 10.87 -0.65 -19.66
N ALA A 65 11.16 -1.81 -19.08
CA ALA A 65 10.50 -3.06 -19.43
C ALA A 65 9.02 -3.06 -19.01
N LYS A 66 8.22 -3.87 -19.69
CA LYS A 66 6.80 -4.05 -19.29
C LYS A 66 6.73 -4.67 -17.88
N PRO A 67 5.93 -4.08 -16.98
CA PRO A 67 5.79 -4.62 -15.65
C PRO A 67 5.27 -6.07 -15.66
N THR A 68 5.89 -6.91 -14.86
CA THR A 68 5.54 -8.32 -14.66
C THR A 68 4.85 -8.48 -13.30
N LYS A 69 3.83 -9.33 -13.22
CA LYS A 69 3.17 -9.62 -11.96
C LYS A 69 4.09 -10.38 -11.02
N LEU A 70 4.11 -9.94 -9.76
CA LEU A 70 4.72 -10.66 -8.65
C LEU A 70 3.62 -11.44 -7.93
N ILE A 71 3.76 -12.76 -7.88
CA ILE A 71 2.78 -13.66 -7.25
C ILE A 71 3.38 -14.37 -6.06
N LEU A 72 2.53 -14.83 -5.16
CA LEU A 72 2.98 -15.68 -4.05
C LEU A 72 3.39 -17.05 -4.57
N LYS A 73 4.57 -17.53 -4.17
CA LYS A 73 5.08 -18.86 -4.52
C LYS A 73 4.27 -19.95 -3.85
N THR A 74 3.90 -19.72 -2.58
CA THR A 74 3.08 -20.64 -1.76
C THR A 74 1.98 -19.83 -1.07
N PRO A 75 0.87 -20.47 -0.66
CA PRO A 75 -0.15 -19.80 0.15
C PRO A 75 0.44 -19.18 1.42
N ILE A 76 -0.15 -18.09 1.90
CA ILE A 76 0.36 -17.34 3.06
C ILE A 76 0.25 -18.15 4.35
N GLN A 77 -0.84 -18.90 4.54
CA GLN A 77 -1.10 -19.67 5.77
C GLN A 77 0.09 -20.57 6.19
N PRO A 78 0.62 -21.48 5.35
CA PRO A 78 1.76 -22.30 5.73
C PRO A 78 3.05 -21.52 5.97
N GLN A 79 3.22 -20.35 5.32
CA GLN A 79 4.37 -19.48 5.59
C GLN A 79 4.28 -18.91 7.01
N LEU A 80 3.11 -18.45 7.43
CA LEU A 80 2.86 -17.94 8.78
C LEU A 80 3.04 -19.02 9.85
N GLU A 81 2.58 -20.22 9.58
CA GLU A 81 2.78 -21.38 10.46
C GLU A 81 4.27 -21.70 10.66
N ALA A 82 5.03 -21.66 9.58
CA ALA A 82 6.49 -21.86 9.66
C ALA A 82 7.17 -20.77 10.48
N ILE A 83 6.77 -19.51 10.31
CA ILE A 83 7.28 -18.39 11.08
C ILE A 83 6.93 -18.55 12.58
N LEU A 84 5.66 -18.85 12.89
CA LEU A 84 5.24 -19.04 14.27
C LEU A 84 6.02 -20.18 14.94
N ASN A 85 6.16 -21.31 14.25
CA ASN A 85 6.90 -22.47 14.75
C ASN A 85 8.39 -22.15 15.02
N ALA A 86 9.01 -21.28 14.24
CA ALA A 86 10.38 -20.84 14.46
C ALA A 86 10.55 -19.99 15.73
N TYR A 87 9.48 -19.32 16.17
CA TYR A 87 9.48 -18.47 17.37
C TYR A 87 8.94 -19.14 18.62
N THR A 88 8.24 -20.29 18.53
CA THR A 88 7.62 -20.92 19.69
C THR A 88 8.47 -22.08 20.22
N ASP A 89 8.56 -22.20 21.54
CA ASP A 89 9.23 -23.31 22.21
C ASP A 89 8.23 -24.40 22.68
N ALA A 90 8.74 -25.47 23.24
CA ALA A 90 7.93 -26.57 23.76
C ALA A 90 7.04 -26.15 24.95
N SER A 91 7.43 -25.13 25.69
CA SER A 91 6.71 -24.64 26.87
C SER A 91 5.60 -23.62 26.54
N SER A 92 5.48 -23.25 25.26
CA SER A 92 4.45 -22.30 24.79
C SER A 92 3.04 -22.85 25.01
N GLY A 93 2.11 -21.95 25.30
CA GLY A 93 0.67 -22.27 25.47
C GLY A 93 0.02 -22.66 24.14
N PHE A 94 -1.18 -23.25 24.22
CA PHE A 94 -1.95 -23.68 23.05
C PHE A 94 -2.93 -22.63 22.53
N GLY A 95 -2.77 -21.36 22.90
CA GLY A 95 -3.59 -20.27 22.38
C GLY A 95 -3.48 -20.13 20.87
N ALA A 96 -4.48 -19.50 20.28
CA ALA A 96 -4.52 -19.21 18.86
C ALA A 96 -4.45 -17.70 18.59
N VAL A 97 -3.78 -17.32 17.51
CA VAL A 97 -3.81 -15.96 16.97
C VAL A 97 -4.42 -15.96 15.57
N LEU A 98 -5.04 -14.84 15.19
CA LEU A 98 -5.48 -14.55 13.84
C LEU A 98 -4.59 -13.45 13.27
N PHE A 99 -3.91 -13.74 12.16
CA PHE A 99 -3.17 -12.77 11.37
C PHE A 99 -4.08 -12.25 10.26
N GLN A 100 -4.56 -11.01 10.39
CA GLN A 100 -5.30 -10.33 9.34
C GLN A 100 -4.33 -9.52 8.48
N LEU A 101 -4.22 -9.84 7.20
CA LEU A 101 -3.46 -9.08 6.22
C LEU A 101 -4.39 -8.13 5.49
N LYS A 102 -4.20 -6.83 5.69
CA LYS A 102 -5.03 -5.78 5.08
C LYS A 102 -4.42 -5.25 3.79
N ARG A 103 -3.11 -5.17 3.77
CA ARG A 103 -2.34 -4.72 2.61
C ARG A 103 -1.00 -5.41 2.56
N PHE A 104 -0.66 -5.91 1.41
CA PHE A 104 0.68 -6.34 1.07
C PHE A 104 0.83 -6.21 -0.44
N SER A 105 1.59 -5.22 -0.85
CA SER A 105 1.81 -4.96 -2.26
C SER A 105 3.15 -4.28 -2.51
N PHE A 106 3.75 -4.61 -3.64
CA PHE A 106 4.89 -3.91 -4.19
C PHE A 106 4.43 -2.97 -5.28
N ALA A 107 4.94 -1.76 -5.27
CA ALA A 107 4.69 -0.78 -6.32
C ALA A 107 6.00 -0.14 -6.76
N GLU A 108 6.09 0.16 -8.02
CA GLU A 108 7.27 0.70 -8.64
C GLU A 108 6.93 2.01 -9.35
N THR A 109 7.69 3.04 -9.05
CA THR A 109 7.70 4.28 -9.82
C THR A 109 8.93 4.31 -10.73
N GLN A 110 9.20 5.42 -11.39
CA GLN A 110 10.33 5.53 -12.30
C GLN A 110 11.70 5.33 -11.59
N ARG A 111 11.78 5.64 -10.30
CA ARG A 111 13.04 5.63 -9.54
C ARG A 111 12.94 4.99 -8.16
N THR A 112 11.76 4.64 -7.72
CA THR A 112 11.55 4.21 -6.35
C THR A 112 10.65 3.01 -6.32
N THR A 113 11.01 2.03 -5.51
CA THR A 113 10.17 0.86 -5.24
C THR A 113 9.64 0.93 -3.82
N TYR A 114 8.36 0.62 -3.67
CA TYR A 114 7.63 0.64 -2.40
C TYR A 114 7.16 -0.76 -2.05
N THR A 115 7.18 -1.07 -0.76
CA THR A 115 6.41 -2.19 -0.21
C THR A 115 5.44 -1.62 0.81
N TYR A 116 4.16 -1.79 0.57
CA TYR A 116 3.10 -1.44 1.51
C TYR A 116 2.70 -2.68 2.29
N LEU A 117 2.75 -2.61 3.61
CA LEU A 117 2.40 -3.71 4.49
C LEU A 117 1.55 -3.21 5.64
N SER A 118 0.30 -3.70 5.71
CA SER A 118 -0.61 -3.44 6.82
C SER A 118 -1.23 -4.74 7.29
N ALA A 119 -1.09 -5.03 8.58
CA ALA A 119 -1.60 -6.25 9.20
C ALA A 119 -2.00 -5.99 10.65
N THR A 120 -2.87 -6.84 11.19
CA THR A 120 -3.21 -6.88 12.60
C THR A 120 -3.17 -8.31 13.11
N LEU A 121 -2.55 -8.51 14.26
CA LEU A 121 -2.54 -9.77 14.98
C LEU A 121 -3.55 -9.68 16.10
N TYR A 122 -4.44 -10.68 16.21
CA TYR A 122 -5.44 -10.80 17.24
C TYR A 122 -5.23 -12.07 18.04
N ALA A 123 -5.46 -12.03 19.36
CA ALA A 123 -5.62 -13.24 20.15
C ALA A 123 -7.06 -13.75 20.05
N LEU A 124 -7.24 -15.06 19.93
CA LEU A 124 -8.54 -15.69 20.14
C LEU A 124 -8.78 -15.86 21.64
N LYS A 125 -9.84 -15.25 22.16
CA LYS A 125 -10.24 -15.26 23.57
C LYS A 125 -11.76 -15.31 23.66
N ASP A 126 -12.29 -16.23 24.45
CA ASP A 126 -13.73 -16.32 24.76
C ASP A 126 -14.64 -16.30 23.51
N ASN A 127 -14.26 -17.02 22.46
CA ASN A 127 -14.93 -17.07 21.16
C ASN A 127 -14.93 -15.77 20.35
N GLY A 128 -14.04 -14.83 20.68
CA GLY A 128 -13.84 -13.59 19.92
C GLY A 128 -12.36 -13.24 19.73
N TYR A 129 -12.12 -12.12 19.13
CA TYR A 129 -10.79 -11.66 18.73
C TYR A 129 -10.43 -10.36 19.45
N VAL A 130 -9.31 -10.37 20.16
CA VAL A 130 -8.76 -9.20 20.85
C VAL A 130 -7.49 -8.76 20.15
N PRO A 131 -7.35 -7.49 19.73
CA PRO A 131 -6.14 -7.01 19.07
C PRO A 131 -4.92 -7.15 19.99
N LEU A 132 -3.83 -7.69 19.49
CA LEU A 132 -2.52 -7.75 20.16
C LEU A 132 -1.58 -6.66 19.63
N LEU A 133 -1.47 -6.57 18.32
CA LEU A 133 -0.53 -5.67 17.67
C LEU A 133 -1.03 -5.31 16.28
N SER A 134 -0.80 -4.08 15.84
CA SER A 134 -1.05 -3.64 14.47
C SER A 134 0.24 -3.16 13.83
N LEU A 135 0.39 -3.44 12.55
CA LEU A 135 1.48 -3.01 11.70
C LEU A 135 0.88 -2.22 10.55
N ASP A 136 1.42 -1.05 10.29
CA ASP A 136 1.16 -0.26 9.10
C ASP A 136 2.46 0.44 8.72
N THR A 137 3.05 0.02 7.59
CA THR A 137 4.38 0.51 7.21
C THR A 137 4.55 0.51 5.70
N THR A 138 5.35 1.46 5.24
CA THR A 138 5.81 1.57 3.86
C THR A 138 7.33 1.47 3.85
N LEU A 139 7.86 0.47 3.17
CA LEU A 139 9.28 0.34 2.91
C LEU A 139 9.57 0.99 1.55
N VAL A 140 10.65 1.76 1.48
CA VAL A 140 11.00 2.54 0.29
C VAL A 140 12.45 2.31 -0.05
N ILE A 141 12.74 2.03 -1.31
CA ILE A 141 14.10 2.00 -1.84
C ILE A 141 14.16 2.91 -3.07
N ASP A 142 15.04 3.91 -3.00
CA ASP A 142 15.36 4.77 -4.12
C ASP A 142 16.50 4.17 -4.94
N GLY A 143 16.40 4.23 -6.25
CA GLY A 143 17.46 3.76 -7.15
C GLY A 143 16.93 3.26 -8.49
N PRO A 144 17.83 2.86 -9.40
CA PRO A 144 17.43 2.24 -10.67
C PRO A 144 16.67 0.96 -10.34
N VAL A 145 15.54 0.86 -10.97
CA VAL A 145 14.47 -0.02 -10.59
C VAL A 145 14.72 -1.43 -11.10
N ASN A 146 14.88 -2.33 -10.19
CA ASN A 146 14.62 -3.75 -10.35
C ASN A 146 13.93 -4.20 -9.07
N PHE A 147 12.96 -5.13 -9.12
CA PHE A 147 12.45 -5.74 -7.91
C PHE A 147 13.64 -6.12 -7.02
N GLN A 148 13.81 -5.37 -5.95
CA GLN A 148 15.00 -5.46 -5.15
C GLN A 148 14.88 -6.66 -4.22
N PRO A 149 15.77 -7.65 -4.30
CA PRO A 149 15.86 -8.69 -3.26
C PRO A 149 15.93 -8.09 -1.85
N ALA A 150 16.50 -6.88 -1.73
CA ALA A 150 16.52 -6.13 -0.48
C ALA A 150 15.14 -5.76 0.05
N LEU A 151 14.17 -5.39 -0.80
CA LEU A 151 12.78 -5.10 -0.37
C LEU A 151 12.04 -6.38 0.03
N ALA A 152 12.26 -7.46 -0.71
CA ALA A 152 11.73 -8.77 -0.33
C ALA A 152 12.28 -9.20 1.03
N TYR A 153 13.58 -9.06 1.25
CA TYR A 153 14.22 -9.34 2.53
C TYR A 153 13.70 -8.44 3.64
N ALA A 154 13.65 -7.13 3.43
CA ALA A 154 13.16 -6.18 4.42
C ALA A 154 11.69 -6.44 4.81
N SER A 155 10.81 -6.78 3.83
CA SER A 155 9.42 -7.13 4.11
C SER A 155 9.31 -8.43 4.92
N ASN A 156 10.18 -9.41 4.65
CA ASN A 156 10.27 -10.65 5.41
C ASN A 156 10.67 -10.39 6.87
N GLU A 157 11.71 -9.59 7.09
CA GLU A 157 12.15 -9.19 8.45
C GLU A 157 11.05 -8.46 9.22
N VAL A 158 10.30 -7.56 8.54
CA VAL A 158 9.20 -6.84 9.16
C VAL A 158 8.09 -7.79 9.61
N VAL A 159 7.69 -8.76 8.78
CA VAL A 159 6.65 -9.73 9.13
C VAL A 159 7.12 -10.66 10.24
N ASN A 160 8.36 -11.16 10.16
CA ASN A 160 8.94 -12.00 11.18
C ASN A 160 8.97 -11.29 12.55
N ASN A 161 9.50 -10.06 12.59
CA ASN A 161 9.54 -9.25 13.82
C ASN A 161 8.15 -8.91 14.35
N PHE A 162 7.19 -8.64 13.46
CA PHE A 162 5.81 -8.36 13.85
C PHE A 162 5.17 -9.56 14.54
N ILE A 163 5.31 -10.77 13.98
CA ILE A 163 4.79 -12.00 14.58
C ILE A 163 5.53 -12.28 15.89
N GLY A 164 6.87 -12.29 15.89
CA GLY A 164 7.67 -12.57 17.08
C GLY A 164 7.35 -11.65 18.26
N ARG A 165 7.12 -10.35 17.99
CA ARG A 165 6.69 -9.40 19.01
C ARG A 165 5.26 -9.61 19.47
N GLY A 166 4.37 -9.94 18.56
CA GLY A 166 2.94 -10.06 18.88
C GLY A 166 2.61 -11.29 19.71
N ILE A 167 3.29 -12.40 19.48
CA ILE A 167 3.01 -13.68 20.17
C ILE A 167 3.46 -13.75 21.62
N VAL A 168 4.24 -12.79 22.11
CA VAL A 168 4.62 -12.67 23.51
C VAL A 168 3.70 -11.72 24.28
N LEU A 169 2.80 -11.02 23.59
CA LEU A 169 1.85 -10.09 24.21
C LEU A 169 0.65 -10.83 24.79
N ALA A 170 0.20 -10.39 25.96
CA ALA A 170 -1.11 -10.76 26.47
C ALA A 170 -2.17 -9.79 25.94
N PRO A 171 -3.41 -10.26 25.66
CA PRO A 171 -4.50 -9.38 25.27
C PRO A 171 -4.88 -8.47 26.46
N VAL A 172 -4.72 -7.17 26.26
CA VAL A 172 -5.03 -6.15 27.28
C VAL A 172 -6.34 -5.41 27.03
N ASP A 173 -6.81 -5.42 25.77
CA ASP A 173 -8.06 -4.77 25.40
C ASP A 173 -9.28 -5.49 25.97
N THR A 174 -10.28 -4.71 26.37
CA THR A 174 -11.58 -5.22 26.79
C THR A 174 -12.55 -5.39 25.62
N ILE A 175 -12.23 -4.86 24.45
CA ILE A 175 -13.06 -4.95 23.26
C ILE A 175 -12.78 -6.28 22.57
N VAL A 176 -13.81 -7.13 22.52
CA VAL A 176 -13.78 -8.41 21.84
C VAL A 176 -14.56 -8.27 20.53
N TYR A 177 -13.93 -8.59 19.42
CA TYR A 177 -14.54 -8.56 18.09
C TYR A 177 -14.99 -9.95 17.68
N SER A 178 -16.15 -10.06 17.02
CA SER A 178 -16.52 -11.26 16.29
C SER A 178 -15.62 -11.45 15.05
N TYR A 179 -15.62 -12.63 14.45
CA TYR A 179 -14.90 -12.85 13.20
C TYR A 179 -15.42 -11.93 12.08
N ASP A 180 -16.72 -11.70 12.04
CA ASP A 180 -17.34 -10.79 11.05
C ASP A 180 -16.91 -9.33 11.27
N ASP A 181 -16.83 -8.88 12.53
CA ASP A 181 -16.28 -7.55 12.85
C ASP A 181 -14.85 -7.41 12.36
N VAL A 182 -14.00 -8.42 12.57
CA VAL A 182 -12.61 -8.39 12.10
C VAL A 182 -12.55 -8.33 10.56
N ARG A 183 -13.39 -9.07 9.87
CA ARG A 183 -13.47 -9.02 8.40
C ARG A 183 -13.82 -7.63 7.87
N HIS A 184 -14.65 -6.89 8.57
CA HIS A 184 -15.20 -5.61 8.15
C HIS A 184 -14.67 -4.42 8.97
N ILE A 185 -13.61 -4.63 9.75
CA ILE A 185 -13.11 -3.64 10.73
C ILE A 185 -12.78 -2.28 10.08
N ASP A 186 -12.27 -2.28 8.85
CA ASP A 186 -11.94 -1.05 8.15
C ASP A 186 -13.19 -0.26 7.75
N SER A 187 -14.23 -0.94 7.27
CA SER A 187 -15.53 -0.30 7.00
C SER A 187 -16.18 0.24 8.28
N VAL A 188 -16.09 -0.51 9.38
CA VAL A 188 -16.60 -0.06 10.69
C VAL A 188 -15.84 1.19 11.17
N ARG A 189 -14.52 1.23 11.01
CA ARG A 189 -13.69 2.37 11.38
C ARG A 189 -13.95 3.59 10.49
N LYS A 190 -14.03 3.40 9.16
CA LYS A 190 -14.31 4.47 8.19
C LYS A 190 -15.64 5.15 8.46
N ARG A 191 -16.70 4.38 8.80
CA ARG A 191 -18.02 4.96 9.16
C ARG A 191 -17.98 5.91 10.36
N LYS A 192 -16.96 5.84 11.21
CA LYS A 192 -16.77 6.77 12.33
C LYS A 192 -16.05 8.06 11.92
N LEU A 193 -15.43 8.11 10.73
CA LEU A 193 -14.70 9.26 10.22
C LEU A 193 -15.63 10.15 9.39
N LYS A 194 -15.76 11.43 9.75
CA LYS A 194 -16.71 12.35 9.12
C LYS A 194 -16.51 12.44 7.59
N ALA A 195 -15.25 12.58 7.13
CA ALA A 195 -14.98 12.66 5.68
C ALA A 195 -15.43 11.42 4.91
N TYR A 196 -15.35 10.24 5.53
CA TYR A 196 -15.73 8.97 4.89
C TYR A 196 -17.23 8.71 4.96
N ASN A 197 -17.96 9.39 5.86
CA ASN A 197 -19.39 9.19 6.09
C ASN A 197 -20.25 10.40 5.68
N THR A 198 -19.73 11.31 4.89
CA THR A 198 -20.46 12.48 4.38
C THR A 198 -20.47 12.51 2.86
N SER A 199 -21.53 13.12 2.30
CA SER A 199 -21.59 13.55 0.91
C SER A 199 -21.38 15.06 0.74
N ALA A 200 -21.41 15.83 1.84
CA ALA A 200 -21.20 17.27 1.85
C ALA A 200 -19.97 17.58 2.68
N TYR A 201 -18.88 17.99 2.00
CA TYR A 201 -17.62 18.31 2.63
C TYR A 201 -17.63 19.76 3.13
N ALA A 202 -17.04 19.99 4.32
CA ALA A 202 -16.90 21.35 4.84
C ALA A 202 -15.89 22.16 4.01
N GLU A 203 -16.34 23.30 3.50
CA GLU A 203 -15.52 24.23 2.70
C GLU A 203 -14.33 24.74 3.52
N GLY A 204 -13.16 24.82 2.90
CA GLY A 204 -11.98 25.41 3.52
C GLY A 204 -10.68 24.65 3.27
N PHE A 205 -9.68 24.96 4.08
CA PHE A 205 -8.32 24.46 3.95
C PHE A 205 -7.95 23.63 5.17
N TYR A 206 -7.30 22.52 4.93
CA TYR A 206 -6.92 21.53 5.93
C TYR A 206 -5.41 21.38 5.98
N SER A 207 -4.80 21.69 7.14
CA SER A 207 -3.35 21.62 7.30
C SER A 207 -2.81 20.18 7.26
N ASN A 208 -3.63 19.22 7.65
CA ASN A 208 -3.23 17.81 7.77
C ASN A 208 -4.41 16.86 7.58
N TYR A 209 -4.09 15.58 7.47
CA TYR A 209 -5.10 14.54 7.29
C TYR A 209 -6.10 14.47 8.44
N THR A 210 -5.67 14.70 9.69
CA THR A 210 -6.57 14.65 10.86
C THR A 210 -7.65 15.72 10.78
N ALA A 211 -7.29 16.94 10.37
CA ALA A 211 -8.25 18.01 10.11
C ALA A 211 -9.23 17.61 8.99
N PHE A 212 -8.72 17.06 7.89
CA PHE A 212 -9.56 16.62 6.76
C PHE A 212 -10.51 15.47 7.14
N LYS A 213 -10.02 14.39 7.76
CA LYS A 213 -10.87 13.24 8.13
C LYS A 213 -11.98 13.61 9.11
N ASN A 214 -11.74 14.61 9.95
CA ASN A 214 -12.72 15.13 10.91
C ASN A 214 -13.61 16.25 10.35
N GLN A 215 -13.36 16.69 9.11
CA GLN A 215 -14.07 17.80 8.46
C GLN A 215 -14.03 19.09 9.28
N THR A 216 -12.84 19.41 9.82
CA THR A 216 -12.56 20.62 10.61
C THR A 216 -11.49 21.44 9.92
N PRO A 217 -11.86 22.28 8.92
CA PRO A 217 -10.89 23.15 8.25
C PRO A 217 -10.24 24.09 9.27
N ASP A 218 -8.92 24.17 9.25
CA ASP A 218 -8.11 24.82 10.28
C ASP A 218 -7.19 25.92 9.73
N LEU A 219 -7.28 26.19 8.42
CA LEU A 219 -6.55 27.26 7.77
C LEU A 219 -7.52 28.19 7.04
N GLN A 220 -7.11 29.45 6.87
CA GLN A 220 -7.86 30.44 6.12
C GLN A 220 -7.11 30.82 4.84
N GLY A 221 -7.86 31.04 3.75
CA GLY A 221 -7.26 31.38 2.48
C GLY A 221 -8.30 31.65 1.40
N VAL A 222 -7.82 31.95 0.21
CA VAL A 222 -8.63 32.17 -0.98
C VAL A 222 -8.20 31.26 -2.10
N VAL A 223 -9.19 30.64 -2.74
CA VAL A 223 -8.99 29.87 -3.97
C VAL A 223 -9.24 30.77 -5.17
N LYS A 224 -8.30 30.80 -6.10
CA LYS A 224 -8.47 31.42 -7.42
C LYS A 224 -8.36 30.34 -8.49
N LEU A 225 -9.38 30.21 -9.32
CA LEU A 225 -9.32 29.39 -10.52
C LEU A 225 -8.76 30.28 -11.66
N ARG A 226 -7.83 29.70 -12.42
CA ARG A 226 -7.30 30.32 -13.65
C ARG A 226 -8.17 29.91 -14.84
N SER A 227 -7.99 30.62 -15.97
CA SER A 227 -8.71 30.34 -17.22
C SER A 227 -8.42 28.94 -17.81
N ASP A 228 -7.27 28.37 -17.48
CA ASP A 228 -6.87 27.00 -17.84
C ASP A 228 -7.39 25.92 -16.89
N SER A 229 -8.36 26.25 -16.03
CA SER A 229 -8.91 25.39 -14.96
C SER A 229 -7.91 25.02 -13.88
N SER A 230 -6.70 25.57 -13.89
CA SER A 230 -5.75 25.35 -12.80
C SER A 230 -6.17 26.12 -11.55
N MET A 231 -5.92 25.52 -10.38
CA MET A 231 -6.23 26.10 -9.07
C MET A 231 -4.99 26.77 -8.49
N THR A 232 -5.17 27.97 -7.94
CA THR A 232 -4.15 28.62 -7.11
C THR A 232 -4.75 28.93 -5.75
N VAL A 233 -4.05 28.54 -4.68
CA VAL A 233 -4.46 28.82 -3.31
C VAL A 233 -3.52 29.86 -2.70
N THR A 234 -4.12 30.87 -2.07
CA THR A 234 -3.38 31.84 -1.26
C THR A 234 -3.92 31.75 0.16
N LEU A 235 -3.07 31.34 1.11
CA LEU A 235 -3.42 31.33 2.52
C LEU A 235 -3.30 32.74 3.12
N HIS A 236 -4.27 33.11 3.94
CA HIS A 236 -4.16 34.31 4.79
C HIS A 236 -3.38 33.97 6.05
N SER A 237 -2.24 34.58 6.23
CA SER A 237 -1.44 34.45 7.46
C SER A 237 -1.82 35.59 8.39
N THR A 238 -2.57 35.31 9.46
CA THR A 238 -2.85 36.30 10.50
C THR A 238 -1.85 36.30 11.64
N GLU A 239 -1.03 35.26 11.78
CA GLU A 239 -0.03 35.16 12.88
C GLU A 239 1.13 34.26 12.47
N TRP A 240 2.18 34.83 11.83
CA TRP A 240 3.40 34.04 11.61
C TRP A 240 4.66 34.90 11.71
N THR A 241 5.42 34.68 12.76
CA THR A 241 6.75 35.23 13.01
C THR A 241 7.89 34.27 12.62
N GLU A 242 7.63 33.18 11.91
CA GLU A 242 8.67 32.24 11.52
C GLU A 242 9.08 32.35 10.05
N PRO A 243 10.37 32.65 9.73
CA PRO A 243 10.81 33.00 8.37
C PRO A 243 10.98 31.84 7.40
N ARG A 244 10.69 30.57 7.72
CA ARG A 244 11.11 29.41 6.90
C ARG A 244 10.08 28.30 6.68
N GLY A 245 8.85 28.41 7.14
CA GLY A 245 7.85 27.34 6.99
C GLY A 245 6.80 27.66 5.94
N LYS A 246 6.87 27.10 4.72
CA LYS A 246 5.67 27.02 3.86
C LYS A 246 4.63 26.21 4.64
N LYS A 247 3.46 26.81 4.97
CA LYS A 247 2.36 26.07 5.57
C LYS A 247 2.04 24.89 4.65
N HIS A 248 2.12 23.69 5.18
CA HIS A 248 1.72 22.51 4.47
C HIS A 248 0.18 22.47 4.44
N ILE A 249 -0.40 22.40 3.26
CA ILE A 249 -1.84 22.15 3.08
C ILE A 249 -1.95 20.68 2.66
N PHE A 250 -2.74 19.93 3.38
CA PHE A 250 -3.06 18.54 3.01
C PHE A 250 -4.16 18.49 1.96
N ALA A 251 -5.27 19.19 2.22
CA ALA A 251 -6.44 19.21 1.34
C ALA A 251 -7.14 20.58 1.31
N VAL A 252 -7.89 20.81 0.26
CA VAL A 252 -8.77 21.96 0.09
C VAL A 252 -10.15 21.45 -0.32
N VAL A 253 -11.21 21.94 0.30
CA VAL A 253 -12.57 21.78 -0.20
C VAL A 253 -13.02 23.09 -0.81
N TYR A 254 -13.37 23.05 -2.09
CA TYR A 254 -13.80 24.20 -2.84
C TYR A 254 -15.02 23.87 -3.69
N LYS A 255 -16.12 24.62 -3.49
CA LYS A 255 -17.42 24.37 -4.13
C LYS A 255 -17.91 22.93 -3.95
N GLY A 256 -17.78 22.41 -2.72
CA GLY A 256 -18.17 21.07 -2.36
C GLY A 256 -17.27 19.94 -2.86
N VAL A 257 -16.23 20.25 -3.63
CA VAL A 257 -15.28 19.27 -4.17
C VAL A 257 -14.02 19.24 -3.32
N PRO A 258 -13.63 18.10 -2.75
CA PRO A 258 -12.35 17.97 -2.07
C PRO A 258 -11.21 17.76 -3.07
N TYR A 259 -10.10 18.46 -2.83
CA TYR A 259 -8.86 18.35 -3.59
C TYR A 259 -7.72 18.00 -2.64
N ILE A 260 -6.91 17.03 -3.01
CA ILE A 260 -5.65 16.77 -2.35
C ILE A 260 -4.57 17.74 -2.86
N VAL A 261 -3.69 18.16 -1.97
CA VAL A 261 -2.59 19.07 -2.31
C VAL A 261 -1.30 18.29 -2.37
N THR A 262 -0.65 18.34 -3.51
CA THR A 262 0.69 17.75 -3.70
C THR A 262 1.67 18.85 -4.10
N HIS A 263 2.94 18.50 -4.19
CA HIS A 263 3.96 19.43 -4.71
C HIS A 263 3.66 19.88 -6.16
N PHE A 264 2.97 19.07 -6.93
CA PHE A 264 2.66 19.31 -8.34
C PHE A 264 1.31 20.03 -8.56
N GLY A 265 0.52 20.23 -7.53
CA GLY A 265 -0.76 20.91 -7.63
C GLY A 265 -1.89 20.28 -6.85
N TYR A 266 -3.10 20.58 -7.30
CA TYR A 266 -4.35 20.20 -6.65
C TYR A 266 -5.05 19.16 -7.51
N TYR A 267 -5.34 18.00 -6.92
CA TYR A 267 -6.01 16.91 -7.63
C TYR A 267 -7.34 16.60 -6.96
N PRO A 268 -8.45 16.51 -7.73
CA PRO A 268 -9.74 16.17 -7.15
C PRO A 268 -9.70 14.80 -6.51
N LEU A 269 -10.29 14.70 -5.32
CA LEU A 269 -10.49 13.44 -4.63
C LEU A 269 -11.78 12.80 -5.13
N GLU A 270 -11.68 11.54 -5.51
CA GLU A 270 -12.79 10.69 -5.89
C GLU A 270 -13.06 9.70 -4.77
N LYS A 271 -14.31 9.63 -4.30
CA LYS A 271 -14.74 8.60 -3.38
C LYS A 271 -15.29 7.41 -4.18
N GLN A 272 -14.63 6.27 -4.09
CA GLN A 272 -15.08 5.01 -4.69
C GLN A 272 -15.27 3.99 -3.59
N ALA A 273 -16.47 3.44 -3.48
CA ALA A 273 -16.91 2.68 -2.31
C ALA A 273 -16.63 3.48 -1.02
N ASP A 274 -15.84 2.96 -0.12
CA ASP A 274 -15.49 3.61 1.15
C ASP A 274 -14.08 4.23 1.16
N ASP A 275 -13.46 4.47 0.00
CA ASP A 275 -12.09 4.96 -0.09
C ASP A 275 -11.95 6.22 -0.93
N PHE A 276 -10.94 7.04 -0.60
CA PHE A 276 -10.56 8.20 -1.38
C PHE A 276 -9.40 7.89 -2.30
N TYR A 277 -9.56 8.30 -3.55
CA TYR A 277 -8.56 8.17 -4.60
C TYR A 277 -8.32 9.50 -5.28
N PHE A 278 -7.17 9.65 -5.88
CA PHE A 278 -6.90 10.69 -6.85
C PHE A 278 -5.98 10.17 -7.96
N SER A 279 -5.97 10.87 -9.10
CA SER A 279 -5.03 10.61 -10.18
C SER A 279 -4.15 11.84 -10.34
N GLY A 280 -2.85 11.70 -10.16
CA GLY A 280 -1.95 12.84 -10.18
C GLY A 280 -0.48 12.48 -10.07
N ARG A 281 0.35 13.52 -10.13
CA ARG A 281 1.78 13.41 -9.88
C ARG A 281 2.07 13.49 -8.40
N LEU A 282 3.03 12.68 -7.98
CA LEU A 282 3.56 12.72 -6.63
C LEU A 282 5.07 12.90 -6.68
N ASN A 283 5.61 13.75 -5.81
CA ASN A 283 7.02 13.65 -5.47
C ASN A 283 7.20 12.39 -4.65
N VAL A 284 8.10 11.58 -5.11
CA VAL A 284 8.58 10.43 -4.37
C VAL A 284 9.58 10.95 -3.33
N VAL A 285 9.13 11.74 -2.38
CA VAL A 285 9.93 12.05 -1.21
C VAL A 285 9.60 10.97 -0.18
N GLY A 286 10.59 10.18 0.17
CA GLY A 286 10.48 9.24 1.26
C GLY A 286 10.12 9.97 2.57
N SER A 287 8.82 10.17 2.80
CA SER A 287 8.32 10.70 4.08
C SER A 287 8.05 9.57 5.08
N ALA A 288 8.37 8.34 4.72
CA ALA A 288 8.31 7.25 5.66
C ALA A 288 9.50 7.35 6.61
N GLN A 289 9.28 7.80 7.82
CA GLN A 289 10.16 7.46 8.93
C GLN A 289 10.07 5.95 9.13
N SER A 290 10.85 5.21 8.34
CA SER A 290 11.00 3.79 8.57
C SER A 290 11.64 3.61 9.94
N PRO A 291 11.05 2.84 10.85
CA PRO A 291 11.68 2.51 12.12
C PRO A 291 13.01 1.76 11.97
N PHE A 292 13.39 1.40 10.76
CA PHE A 292 14.60 0.63 10.44
C PHE A 292 15.69 1.43 9.72
N GLY A 293 15.54 2.75 9.53
CA GLY A 293 16.65 3.63 9.07
C GLY A 293 17.17 3.34 7.66
N LEU A 294 16.44 2.64 6.81
CA LEU A 294 16.81 2.37 5.42
C LEU A 294 16.41 3.53 4.50
N PHE A 295 17.09 4.65 4.66
CA PHE A 295 17.00 5.76 3.70
C PHE A 295 18.35 6.00 3.06
N THR A 296 18.43 5.72 1.79
CA THR A 296 19.50 6.21 0.93
C THR A 296 18.84 6.90 -0.27
N GLY A 297 18.73 8.21 -0.27
CA GLY A 297 18.18 8.92 -1.40
C GLY A 297 18.44 10.42 -1.35
N ASN A 298 19.16 10.92 -2.33
CA ASN A 298 19.20 12.34 -2.69
C ASN A 298 17.88 12.68 -3.40
N ALA A 299 17.44 13.95 -3.29
CA ALA A 299 16.25 14.44 -3.97
C ALA A 299 16.24 13.99 -5.43
N ALA A 300 15.33 13.10 -5.78
CA ALA A 300 15.25 12.50 -7.10
C ALA A 300 14.65 13.50 -8.11
N GLU A 301 15.05 13.40 -9.37
CA GLU A 301 14.36 14.04 -10.47
C GLU A 301 12.85 13.73 -10.44
N GLU A 302 12.04 14.72 -10.80
CA GLU A 302 10.59 14.62 -10.80
C GLU A 302 10.08 13.49 -11.70
N ASP A 303 9.34 12.54 -11.14
CA ASP A 303 8.59 11.57 -11.93
C ASP A 303 7.39 12.29 -12.56
N LYS A 304 7.39 12.40 -13.89
CA LYS A 304 6.36 13.11 -14.65
C LYS A 304 5.09 12.28 -14.89
N ARG A 305 5.06 11.02 -14.48
CA ARG A 305 3.90 10.15 -14.68
C ARG A 305 2.77 10.49 -13.70
N ASN A 306 1.54 10.26 -14.14
CA ASN A 306 0.39 10.30 -13.26
C ASN A 306 0.18 8.91 -12.67
N TYR A 307 -0.16 8.85 -11.40
CA TYR A 307 -0.45 7.62 -10.67
C TYR A 307 -1.90 7.65 -10.17
N ARG A 308 -2.54 6.49 -10.15
CA ARG A 308 -3.73 6.27 -9.34
C ARG A 308 -3.28 6.03 -7.91
N VAL A 309 -3.76 6.86 -7.00
CA VAL A 309 -3.30 6.89 -5.60
C VAL A 309 -4.50 6.72 -4.69
N LEU A 310 -4.36 5.80 -3.73
CA LEU A 310 -5.29 5.63 -2.61
C LEU A 310 -4.78 6.45 -1.42
N ILE A 311 -5.69 7.14 -0.72
CA ILE A 311 -5.38 7.74 0.58
C ILE A 311 -5.66 6.73 1.68
N ASP A 312 -4.64 6.39 2.46
CA ASP A 312 -4.82 5.53 3.62
C ASP A 312 -5.70 6.20 4.66
N TYR A 313 -6.83 5.57 4.99
CA TYR A 313 -7.82 6.15 5.92
C TYR A 313 -7.30 6.21 7.37
N THR A 314 -6.24 5.50 7.70
CA THR A 314 -5.67 5.47 9.06
C THR A 314 -4.81 6.70 9.34
N ASN A 315 -3.91 7.03 8.42
CA ASN A 315 -2.85 8.02 8.60
C ASN A 315 -2.79 9.11 7.51
N GLY A 316 -3.51 8.93 6.39
CA GLY A 316 -3.51 9.87 5.26
C GLY A 316 -2.33 9.70 4.28
N GLU A 317 -1.58 8.61 4.40
CA GLU A 317 -0.48 8.31 3.47
C GLU A 317 -0.99 8.01 2.05
N PHE A 318 -0.13 8.29 1.09
CA PHE A 318 -0.42 8.10 -0.33
C PHE A 318 0.12 6.76 -0.81
N ILE A 319 -0.78 5.88 -1.25
CA ILE A 319 -0.49 4.54 -1.68
C ILE A 319 -0.62 4.46 -3.19
N HIS A 320 0.49 4.24 -3.87
CA HIS A 320 0.49 4.02 -5.32
C HIS A 320 -0.15 2.68 -5.65
N LEU A 321 -1.22 2.70 -6.45
CA LEU A 321 -1.91 1.47 -6.83
C LEU A 321 -1.43 0.92 -8.17
N LYS A 322 -1.38 1.76 -9.17
CA LYS A 322 -0.94 1.40 -10.51
C LYS A 322 -0.54 2.67 -11.24
N ALA A 323 0.52 2.61 -12.05
CA ALA A 323 0.73 3.64 -13.05
C ALA A 323 -0.45 3.62 -14.02
N PRO A 324 -1.04 4.76 -14.38
CA PRO A 324 -2.07 4.81 -15.42
C PRO A 324 -1.47 4.27 -16.71
N GLU A 325 -2.31 3.59 -17.47
CA GLU A 325 -1.95 3.24 -18.84
C GLU A 325 -1.59 4.54 -19.59
N PRO A 326 -0.54 4.52 -20.43
CA PRO A 326 -0.24 5.70 -21.23
C PRO A 326 -1.50 6.10 -21.98
N ALA A 327 -1.87 7.38 -21.89
CA ALA A 327 -2.97 7.91 -22.68
C ALA A 327 -2.77 7.49 -24.13
N ALA A 328 -3.77 6.82 -24.71
CA ALA A 328 -3.75 6.48 -26.11
C ALA A 328 -3.50 7.79 -26.89
N GLN A 329 -2.38 7.84 -27.61
CA GLN A 329 -1.99 8.97 -28.45
C GLN A 329 -2.95 9.12 -29.62
#